data_b63906d76c7e60dc0d5f0bbce98e95aa
#
_entry.id   b63906d76c7e60dc0d5f0bbce98e95aa
#
_cell.length_a   1.000
_cell.length_b   1.000
_cell.length_c   1.000
_cell.angle_alpha   90.00
_cell.angle_beta   90.00
_cell.angle_gamma   90.00
#
_symmetry.space_group_name_H-M   'P 1'
#
loop_
_entity.id
_entity.type
_entity.pdbx_description
1 polymer ?
#
loop_
_entity_poly.entity_id
_entity_poly.type
_entity_poly.pdbx_seq_one_letter_code
_entity_poly.pdbx_strand_id
1 'polypeptide(L)'
;MKGGGLLAAGLVLLAGCTTIGDRLESARTPAEIAQATADFYVRDVGDDCCSVALVTSSGAVFADAGPATRHTLYRTASLSKLFLHSALLKLQAEGRLNLDRSVGACSKLDLPPEYRTVTLRDLLHNRSGLPREFLLRFEPGAMFAALFCGCFGTDVYGSFQSRDDFAREAWRPWWRHAVRHKREIYSNVGFGLLGSAVEDVLGQSLEEVVGREVVDPLGLGDTAYDPRPDQTNRVARACAGQLPWFTPRGREVPEHRLGEALRATGGLYSSTSDCAAFCTYYWRILDEQFKERVLDAYCDDQLYGLLRVHRLPSGRRVLYRAGMIYGGASFVGFDPVDRTVVIVLRNVTSWPDDRGFEVMDALARRGGGAPAPTE
;
A
#
# COMPACT_ATOMS: atom_id res chain seq x y z
N MET A 1 59.36 -5.22 28.08
CA MET A 1 59.31 -5.76 26.73
C MET A 1 57.84 -5.82 26.38
N LYS A 2 57.30 -4.77 25.82
CA LYS A 2 56.93 -4.55 24.43
C LYS A 2 55.99 -5.67 23.91
N GLY A 3 54.72 -5.43 23.92
CA GLY A 3 53.68 -6.17 23.22
C GLY A 3 52.72 -5.18 22.60
N GLY A 4 52.86 -4.93 21.30
CA GLY A 4 52.06 -3.99 20.56
C GLY A 4 50.66 -4.52 20.31
N GLY A 5 49.66 -3.75 20.69
CA GLY A 5 48.30 -3.96 20.27
C GLY A 5 48.07 -3.42 18.86
N LEU A 6 47.75 -4.29 17.92
CA LEU A 6 47.27 -3.90 16.60
C LEU A 6 45.83 -3.34 16.74
N LEU A 7 45.72 -2.05 16.62
CA LEU A 7 44.48 -1.38 16.26
C LEU A 7 44.21 -1.67 14.77
N ALA A 8 43.39 -2.64 14.49
CA ALA A 8 42.75 -2.78 13.18
C ALA A 8 41.71 -1.67 13.06
N ALA A 9 42.14 -0.51 12.55
CA ALA A 9 41.22 0.51 12.08
C ALA A 9 40.51 -0.04 10.84
N GLY A 10 39.29 -0.47 11.02
CA GLY A 10 38.40 -0.76 9.93
C GLY A 10 38.14 0.53 9.14
N LEU A 11 38.81 0.65 8.01
CA LEU A 11 38.48 1.63 6.99
C LEU A 11 37.12 1.24 6.46
N VAL A 12 36.05 1.79 7.05
CA VAL A 12 34.75 1.86 6.41
C VAL A 12 34.99 2.81 5.23
N LEU A 13 35.22 2.22 4.07
CA LEU A 13 35.08 2.92 2.81
C LEU A 13 33.67 3.50 2.80
N LEU A 14 33.53 4.78 3.05
CA LEU A 14 32.41 5.61 2.67
C LEU A 14 32.37 5.58 1.13
N ALA A 15 31.91 4.47 0.54
CA ALA A 15 31.34 4.51 -0.78
C ALA A 15 30.22 5.55 -0.65
N GLY A 16 30.37 6.68 -1.33
CA GLY A 16 29.42 7.79 -1.24
C GLY A 16 28.03 7.23 -1.42
N CYS A 17 27.18 7.32 -0.38
CA CYS A 17 25.79 6.93 -0.47
C CYS A 17 25.16 7.87 -1.49
N THR A 18 25.07 7.43 -2.74
CA THR A 18 24.33 8.14 -3.77
C THR A 18 22.90 8.27 -3.28
N THR A 19 22.44 9.47 -3.10
CA THR A 19 21.04 9.71 -2.74
C THR A 19 20.18 9.64 -4.00
N ILE A 20 18.90 9.36 -3.84
CA ILE A 20 17.99 9.46 -4.99
C ILE A 20 17.95 10.90 -5.51
N GLY A 21 18.12 11.90 -4.62
CA GLY A 21 18.23 13.31 -4.98
C GLY A 21 19.31 13.56 -6.02
N ASP A 22 20.51 13.04 -5.82
CA ASP A 22 21.64 13.19 -6.77
C ASP A 22 21.30 12.64 -8.16
N ARG A 23 20.56 11.51 -8.23
CA ARG A 23 20.11 10.94 -9.50
C ARG A 23 19.01 11.76 -10.14
N LEU A 24 18.07 12.28 -9.34
CA LEU A 24 16.96 13.08 -9.82
C LEU A 24 17.43 14.47 -10.32
N GLU A 25 18.50 15.04 -9.76
CA GLU A 25 19.03 16.33 -10.20
C GLU A 25 19.47 16.31 -11.67
N SER A 26 20.02 15.21 -12.15
CA SER A 26 20.47 15.04 -13.53
C SER A 26 19.35 14.71 -14.51
N ALA A 27 18.25 14.12 -14.05
CA ALA A 27 17.10 13.74 -14.88
C ALA A 27 16.34 15.00 -15.34
N ARG A 28 15.95 15.08 -16.60
CA ARG A 28 15.27 16.25 -17.21
C ARG A 28 13.83 15.99 -17.58
N THR A 29 13.52 14.75 -17.94
CA THR A 29 12.21 14.33 -18.41
C THR A 29 11.53 13.38 -17.40
N PRO A 30 10.21 13.23 -17.43
CA PRO A 30 9.53 12.23 -16.63
C PRO A 30 10.09 10.80 -16.86
N ALA A 31 10.46 10.46 -18.09
CA ALA A 31 11.03 9.14 -18.38
C ALA A 31 12.40 8.94 -17.70
N GLU A 32 13.27 9.95 -17.70
CA GLU A 32 14.56 9.92 -17.01
C GLU A 32 14.38 9.87 -15.49
N ILE A 33 13.38 10.58 -14.94
CA ILE A 33 13.03 10.52 -13.52
C ILE A 33 12.58 9.12 -13.13
N ALA A 34 11.69 8.52 -13.93
CA ALA A 34 11.22 7.17 -13.68
C ALA A 34 12.38 6.16 -13.71
N GLN A 35 13.25 6.24 -14.72
CA GLN A 35 14.41 5.33 -14.84
C GLN A 35 15.43 5.54 -13.72
N ALA A 36 15.73 6.80 -13.37
CA ALA A 36 16.62 7.09 -12.24
C ALA A 36 16.09 6.52 -10.92
N THR A 37 14.77 6.55 -10.73
CA THR A 37 14.11 5.99 -9.56
C THR A 37 14.21 4.46 -9.54
N ALA A 38 13.90 3.78 -10.63
CA ALA A 38 13.97 2.33 -10.73
C ALA A 38 15.41 1.83 -10.52
N ASP A 39 16.37 2.48 -11.19
CA ASP A 39 17.81 2.18 -11.06
C ASP A 39 18.32 2.40 -9.63
N PHE A 40 17.86 3.45 -8.94
CA PHE A 40 18.23 3.71 -7.56
C PHE A 40 17.87 2.53 -6.65
N TYR A 41 16.65 2.02 -6.75
CA TYR A 41 16.22 0.91 -5.89
C TYR A 41 17.00 -0.37 -6.16
N VAL A 42 17.29 -0.68 -7.40
CA VAL A 42 18.01 -1.92 -7.74
C VAL A 42 19.52 -1.77 -7.51
N ARG A 43 20.14 -0.69 -7.97
CA ARG A 43 21.60 -0.55 -7.97
C ARG A 43 22.17 0.00 -6.66
N ASP A 44 21.49 0.97 -6.04
CA ASP A 44 22.00 1.64 -4.83
C ASP A 44 21.39 1.06 -3.55
N VAL A 45 20.09 0.71 -3.61
CA VAL A 45 19.38 0.12 -2.47
C VAL A 45 19.54 -1.39 -2.41
N GLY A 46 19.76 -2.07 -3.54
CA GLY A 46 20.00 -3.51 -3.63
C GLY A 46 18.73 -4.35 -3.65
N ASP A 47 17.62 -3.81 -4.16
CA ASP A 47 16.42 -4.58 -4.43
C ASP A 47 16.64 -5.52 -5.62
N ASP A 48 15.88 -6.61 -5.69
CA ASP A 48 15.97 -7.53 -6.84
C ASP A 48 15.35 -6.93 -8.10
N CYS A 49 14.17 -6.32 -7.97
CA CYS A 49 13.53 -5.56 -9.05
C CYS A 49 12.63 -4.43 -8.56
N CYS A 50 12.46 -3.45 -9.43
CA CYS A 50 11.60 -2.29 -9.21
C CYS A 50 10.95 -1.86 -10.52
N SER A 51 9.67 -1.51 -10.49
CA SER A 51 8.96 -0.88 -11.59
C SER A 51 8.35 0.44 -11.14
N VAL A 52 8.47 1.46 -11.98
CA VAL A 52 8.01 2.83 -11.74
C VAL A 52 7.08 3.25 -12.87
N ALA A 53 5.97 3.89 -12.53
CA ALA A 53 5.15 4.60 -13.49
C ALA A 53 4.92 6.04 -13.03
N LEU A 54 5.03 6.98 -13.96
CA LEU A 54 4.65 8.38 -13.76
C LEU A 54 3.53 8.70 -14.73
N VAL A 55 2.39 9.12 -14.20
CA VAL A 55 1.24 9.56 -15.00
C VAL A 55 1.19 11.07 -14.93
N THR A 56 1.23 11.73 -16.08
CA THR A 56 1.19 13.19 -16.22
C THR A 56 0.10 13.59 -17.21
N SER A 57 -0.12 14.87 -17.41
CA SER A 57 -1.04 15.38 -18.44
C SER A 57 -0.64 14.96 -19.86
N SER A 58 0.64 14.63 -20.09
CA SER A 58 1.15 14.15 -21.39
C SER A 58 1.03 12.63 -21.57
N GLY A 59 0.56 11.91 -20.57
CA GLY A 59 0.41 10.44 -20.56
C GLY A 59 1.24 9.76 -19.50
N ALA A 60 1.28 8.41 -19.57
CA ALA A 60 2.03 7.58 -18.66
C ALA A 60 3.40 7.20 -19.25
N VAL A 61 4.44 7.30 -18.42
CA VAL A 61 5.77 6.75 -18.72
C VAL A 61 6.11 5.67 -17.72
N PHE A 62 6.86 4.66 -18.16
CA PHE A 62 7.21 3.48 -17.39
C PHE A 62 8.72 3.29 -17.42
N ALA A 63 9.27 2.82 -16.30
CA ALA A 63 10.65 2.42 -16.18
C ALA A 63 10.77 1.20 -15.27
N ASP A 64 11.67 0.31 -15.61
CA ASP A 64 11.87 -0.94 -14.91
C ASP A 64 13.37 -1.17 -14.68
N ALA A 65 13.72 -1.79 -13.57
CA ALA A 65 15.07 -2.19 -13.25
C ALA A 65 15.09 -3.60 -12.64
N GLY A 66 16.20 -4.32 -12.84
CA GLY A 66 16.27 -5.75 -12.55
C GLY A 66 15.46 -6.59 -13.56
N PRO A 67 15.05 -7.82 -13.20
CA PRO A 67 14.28 -8.69 -14.08
C PRO A 67 12.79 -8.32 -14.12
N ALA A 68 12.48 -7.04 -14.24
CA ALA A 68 11.12 -6.51 -14.25
C ALA A 68 10.72 -5.93 -15.60
N THR A 69 9.44 -5.86 -15.82
CA THR A 69 8.77 -5.10 -16.88
C THR A 69 7.55 -4.40 -16.32
N ARG A 70 7.03 -3.41 -17.03
CA ARG A 70 5.77 -2.75 -16.64
C ARG A 70 4.58 -3.70 -16.45
N HIS A 71 4.70 -4.95 -16.88
CA HIS A 71 3.71 -6.03 -16.73
C HIS A 71 4.10 -7.06 -15.66
N THR A 72 5.19 -6.86 -14.95
CA THR A 72 5.54 -7.68 -13.80
C THR A 72 4.50 -7.53 -12.70
N LEU A 73 4.06 -8.65 -12.14
CA LEU A 73 3.03 -8.69 -11.10
C LEU A 73 3.68 -8.57 -9.73
N TYR A 74 3.38 -7.48 -9.06
CA TYR A 74 3.85 -7.22 -7.70
C TYR A 74 2.72 -7.42 -6.69
N ARG A 75 3.05 -7.83 -5.49
CA ARG A 75 2.16 -7.72 -4.35
C ARG A 75 1.98 -6.26 -4.00
N THR A 76 0.78 -5.72 -4.22
CA THR A 76 0.51 -4.30 -4.03
C THR A 76 0.25 -3.91 -2.58
N ALA A 77 0.17 -4.91 -1.70
CA ALA A 77 -0.08 -4.68 -0.27
C ALA A 77 -1.28 -3.73 -0.05
N SER A 78 -1.14 -2.74 0.81
CA SER A 78 -2.23 -1.83 1.16
C SER A 78 -2.73 -0.93 0.03
N LEU A 79 -2.07 -0.88 -1.12
CA LEU A 79 -2.60 -0.24 -2.32
C LEU A 79 -3.90 -0.95 -2.78
N SER A 80 -4.03 -2.25 -2.55
CA SER A 80 -5.24 -3.04 -2.82
C SER A 80 -6.52 -2.42 -2.23
N LYS A 81 -6.39 -1.71 -1.10
CA LYS A 81 -7.53 -1.05 -0.45
C LYS A 81 -8.18 0.02 -1.32
N LEU A 82 -7.43 0.66 -2.23
CA LEU A 82 -7.98 1.66 -3.14
C LEU A 82 -8.89 1.02 -4.19
N PHE A 83 -8.57 -0.20 -4.64
CA PHE A 83 -9.43 -0.97 -5.55
C PHE A 83 -10.75 -1.35 -4.87
N LEU A 84 -10.68 -1.89 -3.66
CA LEU A 84 -11.89 -2.18 -2.87
C LEU A 84 -12.70 -0.92 -2.60
N HIS A 85 -12.06 0.17 -2.21
CA HIS A 85 -12.72 1.47 -2.01
C HIS A 85 -13.50 1.90 -3.25
N SER A 86 -12.86 1.84 -4.42
CA SER A 86 -13.50 2.20 -5.69
C SER A 86 -14.72 1.33 -5.98
N ALA A 87 -14.62 0.02 -5.77
CA ALA A 87 -15.73 -0.91 -5.96
C ALA A 87 -16.91 -0.60 -5.03
N LEU A 88 -16.63 -0.36 -3.74
CA LEU A 88 -17.68 -0.10 -2.76
C LEU A 88 -18.37 1.25 -2.96
N LEU A 89 -17.62 2.30 -3.35
CA LEU A 89 -18.23 3.60 -3.67
C LEU A 89 -19.10 3.52 -4.92
N LYS A 90 -18.69 2.77 -5.93
CA LYS A 90 -19.52 2.53 -7.13
C LYS A 90 -20.81 1.79 -6.76
N LEU A 91 -20.71 0.70 -5.99
CA LEU A 91 -21.89 -0.04 -5.53
C LEU A 91 -22.83 0.81 -4.68
N GLN A 92 -22.30 1.70 -3.86
CA GLN A 92 -23.07 2.68 -3.10
C GLN A 92 -23.81 3.65 -4.03
N ALA A 93 -23.11 4.19 -5.04
CA ALA A 93 -23.71 5.13 -6.00
C ALA A 93 -24.83 4.48 -6.84
N GLU A 94 -24.69 3.19 -7.14
CA GLU A 94 -25.70 2.38 -7.86
C GLU A 94 -26.84 1.88 -6.95
N GLY A 95 -26.81 2.17 -5.64
CA GLY A 95 -27.80 1.70 -4.68
C GLY A 95 -27.76 0.19 -4.39
N ARG A 96 -26.72 -0.51 -4.83
CA ARG A 96 -26.51 -1.95 -4.64
C ARG A 96 -25.87 -2.30 -3.31
N LEU A 97 -25.23 -1.33 -2.65
CA LEU A 97 -24.68 -1.44 -1.31
C LEU A 97 -24.97 -0.15 -0.54
N ASN A 98 -25.43 -0.28 0.70
CA ASN A 98 -25.55 0.86 1.61
C ASN A 98 -24.43 0.83 2.63
N LEU A 99 -23.45 1.72 2.47
CA LEU A 99 -22.30 1.83 3.36
C LEU A 99 -22.65 2.35 4.77
N ASP A 100 -23.81 2.96 4.95
CA ASP A 100 -24.27 3.46 6.26
C ASP A 100 -24.95 2.38 7.11
N ARG A 101 -25.14 1.18 6.55
CA ARG A 101 -25.60 0.04 7.35
C ARG A 101 -24.52 -0.37 8.35
N SER A 102 -25.00 -0.75 9.54
CA SER A 102 -24.11 -1.28 10.58
C SER A 102 -23.60 -2.68 10.22
N VAL A 103 -22.38 -2.98 10.66
CA VAL A 103 -21.77 -4.29 10.46
C VAL A 103 -22.62 -5.40 11.08
N GLY A 104 -23.25 -5.14 12.22
CA GLY A 104 -24.16 -6.10 12.87
C GLY A 104 -25.39 -6.47 12.05
N ALA A 105 -25.80 -5.59 11.11
CA ALA A 105 -26.89 -5.86 10.17
C ALA A 105 -26.41 -6.47 8.85
N CYS A 106 -25.10 -6.56 8.63
CA CYS A 106 -24.49 -6.97 7.38
C CYS A 106 -23.74 -8.30 7.51
N SER A 107 -23.01 -8.49 8.60
CA SER A 107 -22.12 -9.65 8.78
C SER A 107 -22.82 -10.83 9.43
N LYS A 108 -22.53 -12.02 8.93
CA LYS A 108 -22.92 -13.31 9.56
C LYS A 108 -21.99 -13.72 10.69
N LEU A 109 -20.89 -13.00 10.90
CA LEU A 109 -19.97 -13.27 12.00
C LEU A 109 -20.65 -12.96 13.33
N ASP A 110 -20.39 -13.78 14.36
CA ASP A 110 -20.80 -13.46 15.72
C ASP A 110 -19.96 -12.33 16.29
N LEU A 111 -20.52 -11.12 16.24
CA LEU A 111 -19.84 -9.89 16.59
C LEU A 111 -20.13 -9.48 18.04
N PRO A 112 -19.13 -9.05 18.82
CA PRO A 112 -19.37 -8.37 20.08
C PRO A 112 -20.30 -7.16 19.89
N PRO A 113 -21.15 -6.84 20.89
CA PRO A 113 -22.13 -5.75 20.80
C PRO A 113 -21.53 -4.42 20.34
N GLU A 114 -20.31 -4.11 20.77
CA GLU A 114 -19.61 -2.87 20.48
C GLU A 114 -19.29 -2.70 18.97
N TYR A 115 -19.06 -3.82 18.27
CA TYR A 115 -18.76 -3.82 16.83
C TYR A 115 -20.01 -3.76 15.97
N ARG A 116 -21.16 -4.22 16.51
CA ARG A 116 -22.40 -4.29 15.74
C ARG A 116 -22.90 -2.93 15.28
N THR A 117 -22.52 -1.85 15.95
CA THR A 117 -22.96 -0.47 15.64
C THR A 117 -22.03 0.26 14.68
N VAL A 118 -20.83 -0.27 14.39
CA VAL A 118 -19.90 0.30 13.43
C VAL A 118 -20.47 0.14 12.03
N THR A 119 -20.42 1.19 11.21
CA THR A 119 -20.92 1.13 9.83
C THR A 119 -19.87 0.62 8.86
N LEU A 120 -20.28 0.12 7.69
CA LEU A 120 -19.35 -0.24 6.62
C LEU A 120 -18.53 0.99 6.19
N ARG A 121 -19.13 2.18 6.22
CA ARG A 121 -18.45 3.45 5.93
C ARG A 121 -17.38 3.78 6.96
N ASP A 122 -17.63 3.55 8.25
CA ASP A 122 -16.63 3.76 9.31
C ASP A 122 -15.42 2.84 9.13
N LEU A 123 -15.65 1.58 8.74
CA LEU A 123 -14.58 0.64 8.42
C LEU A 123 -13.79 1.08 7.19
N LEU A 124 -14.50 1.42 6.11
CA LEU A 124 -13.90 1.84 4.84
C LEU A 124 -13.00 3.07 4.99
N HIS A 125 -13.40 4.01 5.84
CA HIS A 125 -12.64 5.26 6.08
C HIS A 125 -11.76 5.22 7.33
N ASN A 126 -11.48 4.04 7.89
CA ASN A 126 -10.65 3.87 9.10
C ASN A 126 -11.13 4.68 10.31
N ARG A 127 -12.44 4.89 10.46
CA ARG A 127 -13.06 5.65 11.56
C ARG A 127 -13.75 4.78 12.60
N SER A 128 -13.55 3.48 12.53
CA SER A 128 -14.15 2.51 13.44
C SER A 128 -13.55 2.50 14.84
N GLY A 129 -12.35 3.06 15.02
CA GLY A 129 -11.57 2.93 16.24
C GLY A 129 -10.94 1.55 16.44
N LEU A 130 -11.09 0.64 15.48
CA LEU A 130 -10.47 -0.68 15.54
C LEU A 130 -8.94 -0.57 15.44
N PRO A 131 -8.22 -1.49 16.10
CA PRO A 131 -6.76 -1.46 16.10
C PRO A 131 -6.17 -1.73 14.71
N ARG A 132 -4.91 -1.35 14.55
CA ARG A 132 -4.20 -1.54 13.29
C ARG A 132 -4.07 -3.01 12.92
N GLU A 133 -3.57 -3.82 13.87
CA GLU A 133 -3.25 -5.24 13.67
C GLU A 133 -3.77 -6.09 14.82
N PHE A 134 -3.94 -7.37 14.58
CA PHE A 134 -4.39 -8.33 15.57
C PHE A 134 -3.36 -8.60 16.67
N LEU A 135 -2.09 -8.59 16.33
CA LEU A 135 -1.01 -9.17 17.13
C LEU A 135 -0.18 -8.14 17.90
N LEU A 136 -0.33 -6.83 17.65
CA LEU A 136 0.72 -5.89 18.04
C LEU A 136 0.53 -5.20 19.38
N ARG A 137 -0.50 -5.51 20.19
CA ARG A 137 -0.67 -4.68 21.37
C ARG A 137 0.02 -5.17 22.65
N PHE A 138 0.24 -6.45 22.90
CA PHE A 138 0.84 -6.87 24.18
C PHE A 138 1.47 -8.27 24.25
N GLU A 139 1.73 -8.95 23.14
CA GLU A 139 2.49 -10.20 23.22
C GLU A 139 3.88 -10.03 22.59
N PRO A 140 4.96 -9.96 23.41
CA PRO A 140 6.33 -9.99 22.89
C PRO A 140 6.57 -11.17 21.93
N GLY A 141 5.90 -12.32 22.18
CA GLY A 141 5.95 -13.49 21.32
C GLY A 141 5.35 -13.24 19.92
N ALA A 142 4.29 -12.46 19.80
CA ALA A 142 3.68 -12.17 18.50
C ALA A 142 4.52 -11.16 17.69
N MET A 143 5.18 -10.22 18.35
CA MET A 143 6.14 -9.33 17.69
C MET A 143 7.40 -10.10 17.28
N PHE A 144 7.88 -11.02 18.12
CA PHE A 144 8.94 -11.97 17.76
C PHE A 144 8.48 -12.90 16.63
N ALA A 145 7.26 -13.43 16.65
CA ALA A 145 6.72 -14.23 15.57
C ALA A 145 6.64 -13.42 14.26
N ALA A 146 6.18 -12.17 14.27
CA ALA A 146 6.17 -11.32 13.09
C ALA A 146 7.57 -11.00 12.57
N LEU A 147 8.55 -10.78 13.46
CA LEU A 147 9.97 -10.65 13.14
C LEU A 147 10.58 -11.97 12.64
N PHE A 148 10.22 -13.09 13.24
CA PHE A 148 10.76 -14.43 12.91
C PHE A 148 10.02 -15.09 11.75
N CYS A 149 8.78 -14.71 11.43
CA CYS A 149 8.02 -15.30 10.34
C CYS A 149 8.70 -15.10 8.99
N GLY A 150 9.32 -13.94 8.80
CA GLY A 150 10.13 -13.70 7.61
C GLY A 150 11.36 -14.58 7.52
N CYS A 151 11.82 -15.15 8.63
CA CYS A 151 13.06 -15.92 8.72
C CYS A 151 12.89 -17.41 8.57
N PHE A 152 11.78 -17.93 9.05
CA PHE A 152 11.54 -19.37 9.18
C PHE A 152 10.36 -19.85 8.34
N GLY A 153 9.80 -18.98 7.50
CA GLY A 153 8.67 -19.36 6.64
C GLY A 153 7.36 -19.62 7.40
N THR A 154 7.29 -19.21 8.68
CA THR A 154 6.05 -19.31 9.43
C THR A 154 5.17 -18.11 9.10
N ASP A 155 3.98 -18.37 8.56
CA ASP A 155 3.04 -17.35 8.15
C ASP A 155 2.18 -16.89 9.33
N VAL A 156 2.47 -15.69 9.88
CA VAL A 156 1.66 -15.10 10.97
C VAL A 156 0.24 -14.79 10.50
N TYR A 157 0.12 -14.39 9.23
CA TYR A 157 -1.18 -14.12 8.61
C TYR A 157 -1.83 -15.39 8.04
N GLY A 158 -1.07 -16.47 7.85
CA GLY A 158 -1.55 -17.76 7.40
C GLY A 158 -2.41 -18.49 8.43
N SER A 159 -2.33 -18.09 9.71
CA SER A 159 -3.26 -18.55 10.74
C SER A 159 -4.69 -18.04 10.56
N PHE A 160 -4.90 -17.02 9.70
CA PHE A 160 -6.21 -16.45 9.35
C PHE A 160 -6.69 -16.96 8.00
N GLN A 161 -6.64 -18.26 7.77
CA GLN A 161 -7.08 -18.87 6.51
C GLN A 161 -8.58 -18.75 6.30
N SER A 162 -9.37 -18.82 7.38
CA SER A 162 -10.83 -18.71 7.32
C SER A 162 -11.35 -17.47 8.03
N ARG A 163 -12.60 -17.12 7.72
CA ARG A 163 -13.34 -16.04 8.38
C ARG A 163 -13.59 -16.34 9.86
N ASP A 164 -13.75 -17.62 10.24
CA ASP A 164 -13.94 -18.03 11.64
C ASP A 164 -12.66 -17.88 12.44
N ASP A 165 -11.50 -18.20 11.86
CA ASP A 165 -10.20 -17.94 12.50
C ASP A 165 -9.99 -16.45 12.74
N PHE A 166 -10.32 -15.63 11.74
CA PHE A 166 -10.30 -14.18 11.86
C PHE A 166 -11.22 -13.71 13.00
N ALA A 167 -12.46 -14.19 13.05
CA ALA A 167 -13.41 -13.79 14.09
C ALA A 167 -12.91 -14.14 15.49
N ARG A 168 -12.39 -15.35 15.70
CA ARG A 168 -11.86 -15.77 17.00
C ARG A 168 -10.73 -14.86 17.51
N GLU A 169 -9.85 -14.41 16.64
CA GLU A 169 -8.72 -13.54 16.99
C GLU A 169 -9.12 -12.06 17.12
N ALA A 170 -10.01 -11.60 16.26
CA ALA A 170 -10.46 -10.21 16.24
C ALA A 170 -11.26 -9.82 17.49
N TRP A 171 -11.86 -10.78 18.19
CA TRP A 171 -12.78 -10.53 19.30
C TRP A 171 -12.20 -10.72 20.69
N ARG A 172 -10.92 -10.78 20.87
CA ARG A 172 -10.31 -10.88 22.19
C ARG A 172 -10.73 -9.71 23.09
N PRO A 173 -11.00 -9.92 24.39
CA PRO A 173 -11.67 -8.94 25.26
C PRO A 173 -11.01 -7.56 25.34
N TRP A 174 -9.70 -7.47 25.15
CA TRP A 174 -8.92 -6.23 25.24
C TRP A 174 -9.11 -5.28 24.06
N TRP A 175 -9.68 -5.74 22.94
CA TRP A 175 -10.02 -4.90 21.78
C TRP A 175 -11.32 -4.10 21.98
N ARG A 176 -12.17 -4.53 22.92
CA ARG A 176 -13.53 -4.00 23.10
C ARG A 176 -13.59 -2.51 23.46
N HIS A 177 -12.51 -1.96 24.05
CA HIS A 177 -12.46 -0.55 24.46
C HIS A 177 -12.13 0.42 23.30
N ALA A 178 -11.57 -0.07 22.20
CA ALA A 178 -11.13 0.78 21.10
C ALA A 178 -12.31 1.37 20.30
N VAL A 179 -13.39 0.62 20.12
CA VAL A 179 -14.56 1.01 19.32
C VAL A 179 -15.34 2.21 19.88
N ARG A 180 -15.27 2.43 21.18
CA ARG A 180 -16.05 3.47 21.86
C ARG A 180 -15.69 4.91 21.45
N HIS A 181 -14.57 5.12 20.77
CA HIS A 181 -14.02 6.47 20.55
C HIS A 181 -14.04 6.95 19.09
N LYS A 182 -14.54 6.16 18.12
CA LYS A 182 -14.60 6.52 16.68
C LYS A 182 -13.35 7.29 16.20
N ARG A 183 -12.17 6.85 16.63
CA ARG A 183 -10.91 7.47 16.24
C ARG A 183 -10.53 7.05 14.83
N GLU A 184 -9.95 7.96 14.07
CA GLU A 184 -9.29 7.64 12.80
C GLU A 184 -8.00 6.85 13.07
N ILE A 185 -8.09 5.54 12.96
CA ILE A 185 -6.96 4.61 13.13
C ILE A 185 -6.94 3.73 11.90
N TYR A 186 -5.84 3.79 11.15
CA TYR A 186 -5.61 2.84 10.08
C TYR A 186 -5.70 1.40 10.61
N SER A 187 -6.60 0.59 10.06
CA SER A 187 -6.92 -0.71 10.63
C SER A 187 -7.04 -1.81 9.57
N ASN A 188 -6.11 -2.76 9.59
CA ASN A 188 -6.22 -4.00 8.82
C ASN A 188 -7.34 -4.88 9.39
N VAL A 189 -7.52 -4.89 10.72
CA VAL A 189 -8.67 -5.56 11.38
C VAL A 189 -10.00 -5.04 10.83
N GLY A 190 -10.13 -3.71 10.72
CA GLY A 190 -11.32 -3.08 10.16
C GLY A 190 -11.57 -3.47 8.71
N PHE A 191 -10.52 -3.56 7.89
CA PHE A 191 -10.65 -3.98 6.50
C PHE A 191 -10.99 -5.47 6.36
N GLY A 192 -10.45 -6.35 7.20
CA GLY A 192 -10.87 -7.76 7.25
C GLY A 192 -12.36 -7.90 7.57
N LEU A 193 -12.84 -7.15 8.58
CA LEU A 193 -14.25 -7.13 8.93
C LEU A 193 -15.13 -6.54 7.81
N LEU A 194 -14.67 -5.46 7.17
CA LEU A 194 -15.35 -4.87 6.01
C LEU A 194 -15.50 -5.88 4.88
N GLY A 195 -14.41 -6.57 4.52
CA GLY A 195 -14.41 -7.59 3.47
C GLY A 195 -15.43 -8.67 3.76
N SER A 196 -15.37 -9.27 4.96
CA SER A 196 -16.32 -10.29 5.37
C SER A 196 -17.78 -9.83 5.35
N ALA A 197 -18.06 -8.60 5.81
CA ALA A 197 -19.40 -8.05 5.81
C ALA A 197 -19.93 -7.75 4.38
N VAL A 198 -19.05 -7.29 3.48
CA VAL A 198 -19.39 -7.04 2.07
C VAL A 198 -19.73 -8.35 1.37
N GLU A 199 -18.95 -9.39 1.57
CA GLU A 199 -19.23 -10.73 1.01
C GLU A 199 -20.56 -11.29 1.51
N ASP A 200 -20.88 -11.09 2.80
CA ASP A 200 -22.16 -11.52 3.37
C ASP A 200 -23.37 -10.80 2.79
N VAL A 201 -23.23 -9.48 2.53
CA VAL A 201 -24.31 -8.67 1.96
C VAL A 201 -24.54 -8.98 0.49
N LEU A 202 -23.45 -9.14 -0.25
CA LEU A 202 -23.53 -9.30 -1.72
C LEU A 202 -23.67 -10.77 -2.15
N GLY A 203 -23.33 -11.72 -1.27
CA GLY A 203 -23.30 -13.14 -1.60
C GLY A 203 -22.23 -13.48 -2.64
N GLN A 204 -21.17 -12.70 -2.73
CA GLN A 204 -20.08 -12.80 -3.70
C GLN A 204 -18.75 -12.63 -3.00
N SER A 205 -17.69 -13.28 -3.50
CA SER A 205 -16.35 -13.08 -2.98
C SER A 205 -15.83 -11.65 -3.27
N LEU A 206 -14.87 -11.18 -2.49
CA LEU A 206 -14.22 -9.90 -2.76
C LEU A 206 -13.55 -9.86 -4.13
N GLU A 207 -13.03 -11.00 -4.57
CA GLU A 207 -12.43 -11.14 -5.90
C GLU A 207 -13.45 -10.88 -7.00
N GLU A 208 -14.64 -11.49 -6.91
CA GLU A 208 -15.74 -11.24 -7.85
C GLU A 208 -16.22 -9.79 -7.79
N VAL A 209 -16.31 -9.22 -6.60
CA VAL A 209 -16.75 -7.82 -6.42
C VAL A 209 -15.75 -6.86 -7.05
N VAL A 210 -14.47 -6.94 -6.69
CA VAL A 210 -13.43 -6.05 -7.22
C VAL A 210 -13.20 -6.31 -8.70
N GLY A 211 -13.22 -7.57 -9.11
CA GLY A 211 -13.13 -7.99 -10.52
C GLY A 211 -14.18 -7.27 -11.36
N ARG A 212 -15.44 -7.52 -11.09
CA ARG A 212 -16.57 -6.99 -11.85
C ARG A 212 -16.71 -5.46 -11.77
N GLU A 213 -16.45 -4.86 -10.61
CA GLU A 213 -16.72 -3.42 -10.44
C GLU A 213 -15.57 -2.53 -10.87
N VAL A 214 -14.33 -3.05 -10.88
CA VAL A 214 -13.12 -2.24 -11.13
C VAL A 214 -12.20 -2.86 -12.20
N VAL A 215 -11.79 -4.12 -12.00
CA VAL A 215 -10.75 -4.74 -12.84
C VAL A 215 -11.23 -4.91 -14.28
N ASP A 216 -12.36 -5.56 -14.48
CA ASP A 216 -12.90 -5.86 -15.81
C ASP A 216 -13.29 -4.59 -16.59
N PRO A 217 -14.04 -3.62 -15.98
CA PRO A 217 -14.42 -2.41 -16.68
C PRO A 217 -13.25 -1.53 -17.11
N LEU A 218 -12.13 -1.61 -16.39
CA LEU A 218 -10.91 -0.84 -16.69
C LEU A 218 -9.90 -1.64 -17.53
N GLY A 219 -10.19 -2.91 -17.85
CA GLY A 219 -9.30 -3.78 -18.62
C GLY A 219 -7.98 -4.09 -17.92
N LEU A 220 -7.97 -4.20 -16.58
CA LEU A 220 -6.76 -4.39 -15.78
C LEU A 220 -6.35 -5.88 -15.80
N GLY A 221 -5.80 -6.31 -16.92
CA GLY A 221 -5.47 -7.72 -17.16
C GLY A 221 -4.36 -8.29 -16.28
N ASP A 222 -3.60 -7.45 -15.61
CA ASP A 222 -2.50 -7.81 -14.71
C ASP A 222 -2.88 -7.63 -13.22
N THR A 223 -4.19 -7.48 -12.91
CA THR A 223 -4.66 -7.25 -11.55
C THR A 223 -5.59 -8.36 -11.09
N ALA A 224 -5.21 -9.07 -10.01
CA ALA A 224 -6.02 -10.14 -9.42
C ALA A 224 -5.59 -10.42 -7.97
N TYR A 225 -6.45 -11.07 -7.18
CA TYR A 225 -6.06 -11.60 -5.86
C TYR A 225 -5.16 -12.84 -5.99
N ASP A 226 -5.39 -13.64 -6.98
CA ASP A 226 -4.53 -14.78 -7.34
C ASP A 226 -4.12 -14.64 -8.81
N PRO A 227 -2.81 -14.59 -9.12
CA PRO A 227 -2.34 -14.57 -10.51
C PRO A 227 -2.83 -15.79 -11.27
N ARG A 228 -3.28 -15.60 -12.51
CA ARG A 228 -3.71 -16.70 -13.37
C ARG A 228 -2.53 -17.62 -13.71
N PRO A 229 -2.78 -18.90 -14.06
CA PRO A 229 -1.71 -19.85 -14.40
C PRO A 229 -0.77 -19.36 -15.50
N ASP A 230 -1.28 -18.62 -16.48
CA ASP A 230 -0.50 -18.02 -17.58
C ASP A 230 0.33 -16.81 -17.16
N GLN A 231 0.11 -16.29 -15.95
CA GLN A 231 0.80 -15.11 -15.41
C GLN A 231 1.87 -15.44 -14.38
N THR A 232 1.98 -16.69 -13.93
CA THR A 232 2.86 -17.09 -12.82
C THR A 232 4.33 -16.76 -13.08
N ASN A 233 4.76 -16.83 -14.34
CA ASN A 233 6.12 -16.48 -14.77
C ASN A 233 6.41 -14.97 -14.73
N ARG A 234 5.39 -14.13 -14.56
CA ARG A 234 5.52 -12.67 -14.43
C ARG A 234 5.39 -12.18 -12.99
N VAL A 235 5.14 -13.09 -12.04
CA VAL A 235 5.08 -12.73 -10.62
C VAL A 235 6.48 -12.42 -10.11
N ALA A 236 6.67 -11.24 -9.56
CA ALA A 236 7.92 -10.86 -8.93
C ALA A 236 8.21 -11.74 -7.71
N ARG A 237 9.42 -12.32 -7.65
CA ARG A 237 9.85 -13.15 -6.53
C ARG A 237 9.77 -12.35 -5.23
N ALA A 238 9.33 -12.99 -4.15
CA ALA A 238 9.37 -12.36 -2.84
C ALA A 238 10.82 -12.27 -2.34
N CYS A 239 11.32 -11.08 -2.05
CA CYS A 239 12.70 -10.87 -1.61
C CYS A 239 12.78 -10.15 -0.28
N ALA A 240 13.87 -10.42 0.45
CA ALA A 240 14.24 -9.67 1.63
C ALA A 240 14.61 -8.23 1.23
N GLY A 241 14.16 -7.27 2.03
CA GLY A 241 14.52 -5.86 1.91
C GLY A 241 15.19 -5.37 3.20
N GLN A 242 14.57 -4.41 3.86
CA GLN A 242 14.98 -4.01 5.20
C GLN A 242 14.63 -5.07 6.26
N LEU A 243 13.65 -5.90 5.95
CA LEU A 243 13.22 -7.01 6.81
C LEU A 243 13.26 -8.33 6.02
N PRO A 244 13.61 -9.42 6.67
CA PRO A 244 14.23 -9.48 7.99
C PRO A 244 15.67 -8.98 7.91
N TRP A 245 16.08 -8.15 8.87
CA TRP A 245 17.38 -7.42 8.88
C TRP A 245 18.64 -8.29 8.85
N PHE A 246 18.53 -9.58 9.15
CA PHE A 246 19.64 -10.55 9.10
C PHE A 246 19.67 -11.37 7.79
N THR A 247 18.70 -11.17 6.89
CA THR A 247 18.71 -11.79 5.55
C THR A 247 19.29 -10.79 4.56
N PRO A 248 20.28 -11.19 3.75
CA PRO A 248 20.82 -10.32 2.71
C PRO A 248 19.69 -9.78 1.82
N ARG A 249 19.74 -8.47 1.57
CA ARG A 249 18.77 -7.80 0.71
C ARG A 249 18.75 -8.41 -0.69
N GLY A 250 17.58 -8.47 -1.32
CA GLY A 250 17.40 -9.11 -2.61
C GLY A 250 17.36 -10.65 -2.57
N ARG A 251 17.69 -11.27 -1.42
CA ARG A 251 17.58 -12.72 -1.28
C ARG A 251 16.10 -13.13 -1.25
N GLU A 252 15.77 -14.20 -2.00
CA GLU A 252 14.43 -14.76 -2.02
C GLU A 252 13.96 -15.21 -0.63
N VAL A 253 12.74 -14.88 -0.30
CA VAL A 253 12.06 -15.28 0.93
C VAL A 253 10.77 -16.02 0.59
N PRO A 254 10.25 -16.87 1.50
CA PRO A 254 8.99 -17.55 1.26
C PRO A 254 7.85 -16.58 0.93
N GLU A 255 7.04 -16.96 -0.05
CA GLU A 255 5.84 -16.21 -0.41
C GLU A 255 4.76 -16.41 0.65
N HIS A 256 4.25 -15.29 1.19
CA HIS A 256 3.10 -15.31 2.09
C HIS A 256 1.86 -14.87 1.32
N ARG A 257 0.85 -15.73 1.28
CA ARG A 257 -0.47 -15.40 0.74
C ARG A 257 -1.39 -15.02 1.89
N LEU A 258 -2.08 -13.91 1.73
CA LEU A 258 -3.11 -13.53 2.69
C LEU A 258 -4.29 -14.51 2.57
N GLY A 259 -4.68 -15.10 3.69
CA GLY A 259 -5.89 -15.92 3.77
C GLY A 259 -7.14 -15.11 3.40
N GLU A 260 -8.23 -15.79 3.10
CA GLU A 260 -9.49 -15.22 2.62
C GLU A 260 -9.96 -14.00 3.43
N ALA A 261 -9.95 -14.11 4.75
CA ALA A 261 -10.39 -13.04 5.64
C ALA A 261 -9.55 -11.76 5.59
N LEU A 262 -8.30 -11.84 5.12
CA LEU A 262 -7.38 -10.71 5.03
C LEU A 262 -7.17 -10.19 3.62
N ARG A 263 -7.80 -10.79 2.61
CA ARG A 263 -7.71 -10.31 1.21
C ARG A 263 -8.06 -8.84 1.05
N ALA A 264 -9.07 -8.36 1.79
CA ALA A 264 -9.44 -6.94 1.83
C ALA A 264 -8.32 -6.01 2.30
N THR A 265 -7.33 -6.53 3.04
CA THR A 265 -6.28 -5.70 3.64
C THR A 265 -5.12 -5.40 2.70
N GLY A 266 -4.87 -6.27 1.69
CA GLY A 266 -3.67 -6.10 0.87
C GLY A 266 -3.36 -7.23 -0.09
N GLY A 267 -4.35 -8.03 -0.50
CA GLY A 267 -4.15 -9.29 -1.22
C GLY A 267 -3.96 -9.19 -2.74
N LEU A 268 -4.14 -8.01 -3.36
CA LEU A 268 -4.04 -7.89 -4.81
C LEU A 268 -2.59 -7.93 -5.29
N TYR A 269 -2.40 -8.64 -6.40
CA TYR A 269 -1.28 -8.47 -7.31
C TYR A 269 -1.67 -7.48 -8.39
N SER A 270 -0.73 -6.67 -8.85
CA SER A 270 -0.93 -5.77 -9.99
C SER A 270 0.42 -5.40 -10.62
N SER A 271 0.37 -4.84 -11.81
CA SER A 271 1.52 -4.28 -12.52
C SER A 271 1.51 -2.75 -12.48
N THR A 272 2.64 -2.11 -12.81
CA THR A 272 2.67 -0.64 -12.95
C THR A 272 1.80 -0.16 -14.10
N SER A 273 1.62 -0.97 -15.14
CA SER A 273 0.70 -0.67 -16.26
C SER A 273 -0.75 -0.55 -15.77
N ASP A 274 -1.21 -1.54 -15.02
CA ASP A 274 -2.58 -1.55 -14.49
C ASP A 274 -2.77 -0.51 -13.38
N CYS A 275 -1.78 -0.37 -12.50
CA CYS A 275 -1.82 0.68 -11.47
C CYS A 275 -1.93 2.08 -12.08
N ALA A 276 -1.24 2.37 -13.19
CA ALA A 276 -1.35 3.67 -13.88
C ALA A 276 -2.75 3.90 -14.44
N ALA A 277 -3.33 2.90 -15.09
CA ALA A 277 -4.72 2.98 -15.57
C ALA A 277 -5.72 3.15 -14.44
N PHE A 278 -5.56 2.37 -13.36
CA PHE A 278 -6.40 2.47 -12.17
C PHE A 278 -6.28 3.84 -11.49
N CYS A 279 -5.07 4.37 -11.30
CA CYS A 279 -4.87 5.67 -10.67
C CYS A 279 -5.44 6.82 -11.51
N THR A 280 -5.40 6.70 -12.84
CA THR A 280 -6.08 7.63 -13.75
C THR A 280 -7.59 7.62 -13.53
N TYR A 281 -8.18 6.45 -13.35
CA TYR A 281 -9.59 6.33 -12.98
C TYR A 281 -9.87 6.88 -11.56
N TYR A 282 -8.96 6.64 -10.60
CA TYR A 282 -9.13 7.01 -9.19
C TYR A 282 -9.22 8.53 -8.99
N TRP A 283 -8.71 9.34 -9.91
CA TRP A 283 -8.90 10.79 -9.91
C TRP A 283 -10.36 11.21 -9.84
N ARG A 284 -11.30 10.46 -10.43
CA ARG A 284 -12.73 10.74 -10.35
C ARG A 284 -13.24 10.69 -8.90
N ILE A 285 -12.72 9.75 -8.11
CA ILE A 285 -13.07 9.62 -6.69
C ILE A 285 -12.47 10.79 -5.89
N LEU A 286 -11.23 11.17 -6.19
CA LEU A 286 -10.57 12.30 -5.54
C LEU A 286 -11.26 13.63 -5.89
N ASP A 287 -11.67 13.82 -7.13
CA ASP A 287 -12.41 15.02 -7.55
C ASP A 287 -13.72 15.19 -6.79
N GLU A 288 -14.47 14.11 -6.53
CA GLU A 288 -15.66 14.17 -5.69
C GLU A 288 -15.31 14.49 -4.23
N GLN A 289 -14.24 13.92 -3.70
CA GLN A 289 -13.79 14.21 -2.34
C GLN A 289 -13.30 15.65 -2.18
N PHE A 290 -12.64 16.24 -3.19
CA PHE A 290 -12.20 17.63 -3.18
C PHE A 290 -13.36 18.63 -3.16
N LYS A 291 -14.54 18.28 -3.67
CA LYS A 291 -15.74 19.10 -3.57
C LYS A 291 -16.22 19.27 -2.12
N GLU A 292 -15.99 18.26 -1.30
CA GLU A 292 -16.47 18.21 0.09
C GLU A 292 -15.41 18.63 1.10
N ARG A 293 -14.11 18.54 0.74
CA ARG A 293 -12.99 18.65 1.68
C ARG A 293 -11.85 19.46 1.09
N VAL A 294 -11.45 20.49 1.79
CA VAL A 294 -10.30 21.32 1.41
C VAL A 294 -9.01 20.64 1.90
N LEU A 295 -8.13 20.27 0.97
CA LEU A 295 -6.88 19.56 1.28
C LEU A 295 -5.98 20.35 2.26
N ASP A 296 -5.97 21.67 2.15
CA ASP A 296 -5.17 22.55 3.00
C ASP A 296 -5.56 22.57 4.49
N ALA A 297 -6.74 22.06 4.82
CA ALA A 297 -7.18 21.89 6.19
C ALA A 297 -6.56 20.66 6.90
N TYR A 298 -5.83 19.80 6.18
CA TYR A 298 -5.28 18.56 6.71
C TYR A 298 -3.81 18.70 7.08
N CYS A 299 -3.42 18.14 8.22
CA CYS A 299 -2.02 18.01 8.64
C CYS A 299 -1.32 16.87 7.90
N ASP A 300 0.03 16.89 7.91
CA ASP A 300 0.82 15.78 7.40
C ASP A 300 0.45 14.47 8.10
N ASP A 301 0.47 13.37 7.33
CA ASP A 301 0.06 12.03 7.72
C ASP A 301 -1.41 11.88 8.15
N GLN A 302 -2.21 12.94 8.13
CA GLN A 302 -3.64 12.85 8.37
C GLN A 302 -4.33 12.10 7.23
N LEU A 303 -5.35 11.30 7.58
CA LEU A 303 -6.14 10.56 6.59
C LEU A 303 -7.08 11.49 5.82
N TYR A 304 -6.99 11.43 4.51
CA TYR A 304 -7.92 12.01 3.55
C TYR A 304 -8.63 10.86 2.81
N GLY A 305 -9.71 10.38 3.38
CA GLY A 305 -10.31 9.11 2.94
C GLY A 305 -9.40 7.92 3.23
N LEU A 306 -8.90 7.25 2.19
CA LEU A 306 -7.91 6.17 2.31
C LEU A 306 -6.47 6.60 2.06
N LEU A 307 -6.25 7.79 1.57
CA LEU A 307 -4.94 8.36 1.35
C LEU A 307 -4.49 9.15 2.58
N ARG A 308 -3.22 9.47 2.65
CA ARG A 308 -2.65 10.38 3.62
C ARG A 308 -2.19 11.64 2.93
N VAL A 309 -2.21 12.76 3.65
CA VAL A 309 -1.65 14.02 3.18
C VAL A 309 -0.17 14.07 3.51
N HIS A 310 0.64 14.58 2.59
CA HIS A 310 2.04 14.89 2.83
C HIS A 310 2.40 16.25 2.22
N ARG A 311 3.23 17.03 2.92
CA ARG A 311 3.75 18.30 2.42
C ARG A 311 5.16 18.08 1.86
N LEU A 312 5.32 18.30 0.59
CA LEU A 312 6.62 18.23 -0.08
C LEU A 312 7.53 19.41 0.33
N PRO A 313 8.86 19.29 0.19
CA PRO A 313 9.80 20.40 0.38
C PRO A 313 9.48 21.64 -0.47
N SER A 314 8.90 21.46 -1.65
CA SER A 314 8.37 22.53 -2.50
C SER A 314 7.18 23.29 -1.91
N GLY A 315 6.63 22.82 -0.78
CA GLY A 315 5.44 23.37 -0.13
C GLY A 315 4.12 22.79 -0.64
N ARG A 316 4.11 22.01 -1.73
CA ARG A 316 2.91 21.35 -2.25
C ARG A 316 2.39 20.30 -1.28
N ARG A 317 1.09 20.15 -1.23
CA ARG A 317 0.42 19.04 -0.54
C ARG A 317 0.00 17.99 -1.55
N VAL A 318 0.40 16.78 -1.26
CA VAL A 318 0.12 15.60 -2.08
C VAL A 318 -0.63 14.57 -1.25
N LEU A 319 -1.35 13.71 -1.95
CA LEU A 319 -2.02 12.58 -1.34
C LEU A 319 -1.23 11.31 -1.66
N TYR A 320 -1.10 10.41 -0.70
CA TYR A 320 -0.33 9.20 -0.93
C TYR A 320 -0.90 7.97 -0.23
N ARG A 321 -0.52 6.84 -0.75
CA ARG A 321 -0.71 5.53 -0.11
C ARG A 321 0.56 4.73 -0.26
N ALA A 322 1.02 4.16 0.84
CA ALA A 322 2.12 3.21 0.83
C ALA A 322 1.65 1.85 1.36
N GLY A 323 2.24 0.80 0.87
CA GLY A 323 1.94 -0.56 1.25
C GLY A 323 3.19 -1.38 1.49
N MET A 324 3.12 -2.29 2.45
CA MET A 324 4.15 -3.27 2.72
C MET A 324 3.51 -4.61 3.06
N ILE A 325 4.04 -5.65 2.47
CA ILE A 325 3.76 -7.06 2.75
C ILE A 325 5.06 -7.84 2.56
N TYR A 326 5.12 -9.09 2.99
CA TYR A 326 6.28 -9.93 2.68
C TYR A 326 6.49 -10.06 1.17
N GLY A 327 7.68 -9.66 0.72
CA GLY A 327 8.03 -9.65 -0.70
C GLY A 327 7.29 -8.63 -1.55
N GLY A 328 6.78 -7.56 -0.94
CA GLY A 328 6.13 -6.50 -1.68
C GLY A 328 6.14 -5.17 -0.94
N ALA A 329 6.57 -4.12 -1.63
CA ALA A 329 6.43 -2.73 -1.20
C ALA A 329 5.86 -1.90 -2.33
N SER A 330 4.92 -1.03 -2.03
CA SER A 330 4.26 -0.17 -3.00
C SER A 330 4.13 1.25 -2.49
N PHE A 331 4.23 2.20 -3.40
CA PHE A 331 3.93 3.60 -3.17
C PHE A 331 3.06 4.12 -4.32
N VAL A 332 2.05 4.89 -3.99
CA VAL A 332 1.33 5.73 -4.94
C VAL A 332 1.15 7.11 -4.34
N GLY A 333 1.50 8.13 -5.12
CA GLY A 333 1.32 9.53 -4.78
C GLY A 333 0.53 10.27 -5.85
N PHE A 334 -0.38 11.14 -5.42
CA PHE A 334 -1.23 11.98 -6.26
C PHE A 334 -0.93 13.45 -5.97
N ASP A 335 -0.48 14.19 -6.97
CA ASP A 335 -0.34 15.65 -6.90
C ASP A 335 -1.59 16.30 -7.53
N PRO A 336 -2.47 16.92 -6.71
CA PRO A 336 -3.70 17.52 -7.23
C PRO A 336 -3.47 18.77 -8.07
N VAL A 337 -2.32 19.43 -7.95
CA VAL A 337 -2.02 20.65 -8.68
C VAL A 337 -1.73 20.35 -10.16
N ASP A 338 -0.80 19.43 -10.41
CA ASP A 338 -0.38 19.07 -11.77
C ASP A 338 -1.10 17.81 -12.30
N ARG A 339 -1.98 17.20 -11.48
CA ARG A 339 -2.67 15.94 -11.81
C ARG A 339 -1.69 14.79 -12.09
N THR A 340 -0.53 14.84 -11.44
CA THR A 340 0.53 13.85 -11.60
C THR A 340 0.33 12.69 -10.62
N VAL A 341 0.63 11.46 -11.07
CA VAL A 341 0.67 10.28 -10.21
C VAL A 341 2.07 9.67 -10.29
N VAL A 342 2.61 9.33 -9.13
CA VAL A 342 3.85 8.55 -8.98
C VAL A 342 3.50 7.19 -8.44
N ILE A 343 3.94 6.13 -9.10
CA ILE A 343 3.73 4.73 -8.71
C ILE A 343 5.09 4.06 -8.64
N VAL A 344 5.39 3.42 -7.52
CA VAL A 344 6.61 2.61 -7.34
C VAL A 344 6.19 1.26 -6.78
N LEU A 345 6.55 0.19 -7.49
CA LEU A 345 6.31 -1.19 -7.07
C LEU A 345 7.64 -1.92 -6.95
N ARG A 346 7.84 -2.61 -5.82
CA ARG A 346 9.08 -3.30 -5.46
C ARG A 346 8.76 -4.69 -4.91
N ASN A 347 9.62 -5.65 -5.16
CA ASN A 347 9.42 -7.03 -4.72
C ASN A 347 10.11 -7.37 -3.39
N VAL A 348 10.25 -6.40 -2.52
CA VAL A 348 10.98 -6.54 -1.25
C VAL A 348 10.11 -6.24 -0.03
N THR A 349 10.45 -6.87 1.10
CA THR A 349 9.90 -6.50 2.40
C THR A 349 10.62 -5.27 2.93
N SER A 350 10.10 -4.10 2.64
CA SER A 350 10.69 -2.83 3.05
C SER A 350 9.62 -1.90 3.60
N TRP A 351 9.97 -1.10 4.60
CA TRP A 351 9.09 -0.01 5.03
C TRP A 351 8.83 0.91 3.84
N PRO A 352 7.60 1.46 3.75
CA PRO A 352 7.34 2.54 2.82
C PRO A 352 8.37 3.63 3.12
N ASP A 353 9.20 3.93 2.16
CA ASP A 353 10.20 4.97 2.29
C ASP A 353 9.75 6.29 1.65
N ASP A 354 10.40 7.35 2.03
CA ASP A 354 10.07 8.71 1.60
C ASP A 354 10.53 9.03 0.16
N ARG A 355 11.12 8.05 -0.56
CA ARG A 355 11.67 8.27 -1.91
C ARG A 355 10.60 8.61 -2.94
N GLY A 356 9.41 8.09 -2.77
CA GLY A 356 8.25 8.49 -3.59
C GLY A 356 7.97 9.98 -3.50
N PHE A 357 8.15 10.59 -2.32
CA PHE A 357 8.00 12.03 -2.13
C PHE A 357 9.12 12.83 -2.80
N GLU A 358 10.36 12.35 -2.78
CA GLU A 358 11.47 12.99 -3.49
C GLU A 358 11.21 13.01 -5.01
N VAL A 359 10.65 11.92 -5.56
CA VAL A 359 10.23 11.85 -6.96
C VAL A 359 9.10 12.85 -7.25
N MET A 360 8.09 12.91 -6.39
CA MET A 360 6.98 13.87 -6.52
C MET A 360 7.49 15.32 -6.45
N ASP A 361 8.39 15.62 -5.52
CA ASP A 361 8.96 16.96 -5.37
C ASP A 361 9.82 17.35 -6.58
N ALA A 362 10.58 16.41 -7.14
CA ALA A 362 11.34 16.62 -8.35
C ALA A 362 10.44 16.93 -9.58
N LEU A 363 9.30 16.27 -9.69
CA LEU A 363 8.30 16.54 -10.73
C LEU A 363 7.64 17.91 -10.50
N ALA A 364 7.23 18.18 -9.26
CA ALA A 364 6.58 19.43 -8.87
C ALA A 364 7.44 20.66 -9.18
N ARG A 365 8.75 20.60 -8.91
CA ARG A 365 9.69 21.68 -9.21
C ARG A 365 9.86 21.92 -10.72
N ARG A 366 9.65 20.90 -11.56
CA ARG A 366 9.80 20.99 -13.03
C ARG A 366 8.51 21.35 -13.74
N GLY A 367 7.37 20.92 -13.21
CA GLY A 367 6.04 21.29 -13.71
C GLY A 367 5.60 22.69 -13.32
N GLY A 368 6.27 23.30 -12.35
CA GLY A 368 5.91 24.57 -11.74
C GLY A 368 6.30 25.80 -12.56
N GLY A 369 5.61 26.01 -13.66
CA GLY A 369 5.57 27.26 -14.41
C GLY A 369 4.31 28.09 -14.16
N ALA A 370 3.79 28.14 -12.93
CA ALA A 370 2.93 29.23 -12.44
C ALA A 370 2.87 29.18 -10.91
N PRO A 371 3.24 30.26 -10.20
CA PRO A 371 2.89 30.37 -8.81
C PRO A 371 1.35 30.37 -8.70
N ALA A 372 0.83 29.69 -7.69
CA ALA A 372 -0.58 29.82 -7.33
C ALA A 372 -0.92 31.30 -7.20
N PRO A 373 -2.09 31.78 -7.66
CA PRO A 373 -2.49 33.15 -7.42
C PRO A 373 -2.54 33.36 -5.92
N THR A 374 -1.74 34.34 -5.48
CA THR A 374 -1.85 34.92 -4.14
C THR A 374 -3.18 35.67 -4.08
N GLU A 375 -4.17 35.14 -3.37
CA GLU A 375 -5.23 35.90 -2.71
C GLU A 375 -5.47 35.35 -1.32
#